data_d92c7097cc513d05010d29cef695a45c
#
_entry.id   d92c7097cc513d05010d29cef695a45c
#
_cell.length_a   1.000
_cell.length_b   1.000
_cell.length_c   1.000
_cell.angle_alpha   90.00
_cell.angle_beta   90.00
_cell.angle_gamma   90.00
#
_symmetry.space_group_name_H-M   'P 1'
#
loop_
_entity.id
_entity.type
_entity.pdbx_description
1 polymer ?
#
loop_
_entity_poly.entity_id
_entity_poly.type
_entity_poly.pdbx_seq_one_letter_code
_entity_poly.pdbx_strand_id
1 'polypeptide(L)'
;MTFGRMSEPLTKVQKVDSTRTAQSYDFTYRYEDDSHPTAPTQVGHDHYTYDANGNPILVENDSLNTERRMYWDEDNRLMVLSDNGKTSRYTYNAAGERIVKSHGDLEGVYINGAPQGISFHETEDYTIYPAPIITVTKNRFTKHYFIGSKRIASKIGTGRFSNVYGIGGNNITAGQKDYAARMMQIEKQREEYYKQLGTPPGVPTMKGATADPDNTGIGYNSIITDLGDHSVPEGWIQHPKFNGKGDVPGPPIQWSEPESPDNAQPGYGYIPADTTDTEDIFFYHSDHLGSTSYITDAKANITQFNAYLPYGELLVDEHTSSEDMPYKFNGKELDQETGLYYYGARYMNPVSSLWYGVDAFTEKYPSISGYVYCVGNPIKHIDPDGLS
;
A
#
# COMPACT_ATOMS: atom_id res chain seq x y z
N MET A 1 30.92 -7.44 -1.63
CA MET A 1 30.35 -7.33 -0.28
C MET A 1 31.18 -8.12 0.71
N THR A 2 31.29 -7.64 1.93
CA THR A 2 31.82 -8.39 3.06
C THR A 2 30.70 -8.55 4.10
N PHE A 3 30.77 -9.62 4.90
CA PHE A 3 29.74 -9.97 5.85
C PHE A 3 30.30 -10.21 7.24
N GLY A 4 29.54 -9.91 8.26
CA GLY A 4 29.84 -10.20 9.62
C GLY A 4 29.44 -11.63 10.04
N ARG A 5 29.47 -11.88 11.33
CA ARG A 5 29.31 -13.22 11.91
C ARG A 5 27.88 -13.75 11.76
N MET A 6 26.88 -12.88 11.72
CA MET A 6 25.47 -13.21 11.55
C MET A 6 25.00 -13.03 10.11
N SER A 7 25.91 -13.06 9.14
CA SER A 7 25.70 -12.79 7.72
C SER A 7 25.19 -11.37 7.43
N GLU A 8 25.26 -10.46 8.40
CA GLU A 8 24.97 -9.04 8.22
C GLU A 8 26.00 -8.40 7.30
N PRO A 9 25.60 -7.56 6.31
CA PRO A 9 26.51 -6.85 5.45
C PRO A 9 27.40 -5.88 6.23
N LEU A 10 28.70 -5.86 5.96
CA LEU A 10 29.64 -4.88 6.51
C LEU A 10 30.05 -3.85 5.48
N THR A 11 30.26 -4.31 4.23
CA THR A 11 30.56 -3.41 3.12
C THR A 11 29.90 -3.89 1.83
N LYS A 12 29.50 -2.94 0.98
CA LYS A 12 29.02 -3.19 -0.38
C LYS A 12 29.65 -2.17 -1.31
N VAL A 13 30.54 -2.64 -2.19
CA VAL A 13 31.23 -1.78 -3.14
C VAL A 13 30.84 -2.18 -4.56
N GLN A 14 30.45 -1.20 -5.34
CA GLN A 14 30.18 -1.34 -6.77
C GLN A 14 30.92 -0.25 -7.52
N LYS A 15 31.64 -0.65 -8.54
CA LYS A 15 32.32 0.25 -9.47
C LYS A 15 31.87 -0.05 -10.88
N VAL A 16 31.26 0.93 -11.53
CA VAL A 16 30.84 0.86 -12.92
C VAL A 16 31.81 1.72 -13.72
N ASP A 17 32.57 1.09 -14.60
CA ASP A 17 33.48 1.80 -15.48
C ASP A 17 32.69 2.53 -16.58
N SER A 18 33.00 3.81 -16.77
CA SER A 18 32.45 4.74 -17.75
C SER A 18 31.31 5.68 -17.26
N THR A 19 30.52 6.19 -18.16
CA THR A 19 29.64 7.36 -18.03
C THR A 19 28.47 7.26 -17.01
N ARG A 20 28.31 6.10 -16.36
CA ARG A 20 27.22 5.88 -15.38
C ARG A 20 27.72 5.91 -13.93
N THR A 21 28.31 7.02 -13.52
CA THR A 21 28.84 7.21 -12.16
C THR A 21 27.78 7.08 -11.06
N ALA A 22 26.52 7.34 -11.38
CA ALA A 22 25.41 7.21 -10.41
C ALA A 22 25.15 5.76 -9.95
N GLN A 23 25.66 4.76 -10.66
CA GLN A 23 25.57 3.35 -10.27
C GLN A 23 26.81 2.85 -9.50
N SER A 24 27.78 3.72 -9.25
CA SER A 24 28.97 3.38 -8.46
C SER A 24 28.77 3.86 -7.03
N TYR A 25 29.01 2.98 -6.07
CA TYR A 25 28.93 3.31 -4.65
C TYR A 25 29.90 2.48 -3.82
N ASP A 26 30.17 2.97 -2.62
CA ASP A 26 31.00 2.31 -1.61
C ASP A 26 30.30 2.46 -0.27
N PHE A 27 29.50 1.46 0.09
CA PHE A 27 28.72 1.47 1.31
C PHE A 27 29.45 0.75 2.44
N THR A 28 29.54 1.42 3.56
CA THR A 28 29.88 0.83 4.88
C THR A 28 28.59 0.74 5.69
N TYR A 29 28.36 -0.40 6.35
CA TYR A 29 27.24 -0.62 7.22
C TYR A 29 27.69 -0.47 8.67
N ARG A 30 26.88 0.23 9.47
CA ARG A 30 27.11 0.38 10.91
C ARG A 30 25.94 -0.18 11.68
N TYR A 31 26.23 -0.77 12.84
CA TYR A 31 25.27 -1.42 13.72
C TYR A 31 25.52 -0.90 15.13
N GLU A 32 24.88 0.21 15.49
CA GLU A 32 25.17 0.96 16.72
C GLU A 32 23.95 1.01 17.67
N ASP A 33 22.86 0.30 17.35
CA ASP A 33 21.67 0.20 18.19
C ASP A 33 21.69 -1.09 19.00
N ASP A 34 21.93 -0.97 20.30
CA ASP A 34 21.95 -2.11 21.23
C ASP A 34 20.59 -2.81 21.34
N SER A 35 19.48 -2.11 21.04
CA SER A 35 18.13 -2.68 21.04
C SER A 35 17.89 -3.56 19.82
N HIS A 36 18.52 -3.22 18.70
CA HIS A 36 18.41 -3.94 17.42
C HIS A 36 19.80 -4.21 16.85
N PRO A 37 20.60 -5.09 17.47
CA PRO A 37 22.03 -5.23 17.18
C PRO A 37 22.36 -5.72 15.77
N THR A 38 21.38 -6.22 15.03
CA THR A 38 21.55 -6.67 13.63
C THR A 38 20.84 -5.77 12.61
N ALA A 39 20.19 -4.70 13.07
CA ALA A 39 19.61 -3.65 12.25
C ALA A 39 20.68 -2.60 11.93
N PRO A 40 20.97 -2.28 10.68
CA PRO A 40 21.96 -1.27 10.37
C PRO A 40 21.45 0.12 10.75
N THR A 41 22.22 0.86 11.55
CA THR A 41 21.94 2.26 11.86
C THR A 41 22.41 3.20 10.76
N GLN A 42 23.33 2.73 9.92
CA GLN A 42 23.81 3.48 8.76
C GLN A 42 24.21 2.55 7.62
N VAL A 43 23.87 2.93 6.39
CA VAL A 43 24.30 2.28 5.13
C VAL A 43 24.76 3.38 4.18
N GLY A 44 26.07 3.52 4.00
CA GLY A 44 26.63 4.64 3.25
C GLY A 44 26.22 5.98 3.86
N HIS A 45 25.43 6.76 3.14
CA HIS A 45 24.89 8.06 3.58
C HIS A 45 23.50 7.97 4.19
N ASP A 46 22.86 6.80 4.19
CA ASP A 46 21.54 6.59 4.75
C ASP A 46 21.61 6.24 6.23
N HIS A 47 20.95 7.02 7.07
CA HIS A 47 20.84 6.84 8.52
C HIS A 47 19.44 6.32 8.85
N TYR A 48 19.37 5.24 9.61
CA TYR A 48 18.14 4.51 9.91
C TYR A 48 17.71 4.70 11.35
N THR A 49 16.42 4.94 11.55
CA THR A 49 15.77 4.91 12.87
C THR A 49 14.70 3.83 12.85
N TYR A 50 14.59 3.06 13.93
CA TYR A 50 13.69 1.92 14.06
C TYR A 50 12.65 2.13 15.15
N ASP A 51 11.49 1.47 15.01
CA ASP A 51 10.53 1.31 16.08
C ASP A 51 10.97 0.20 17.07
N ALA A 52 10.17 -0.01 18.12
CA ALA A 52 10.46 -1.04 19.13
C ALA A 52 10.41 -2.48 18.57
N ASN A 53 9.75 -2.69 17.44
CA ASN A 53 9.66 -3.98 16.76
C ASN A 53 10.80 -4.22 15.77
N GLY A 54 11.67 -3.21 15.57
CA GLY A 54 12.77 -3.26 14.61
C GLY A 54 12.37 -2.91 13.19
N ASN A 55 11.21 -2.32 12.97
CA ASN A 55 10.85 -1.82 11.64
C ASN A 55 11.47 -0.43 11.42
N PRO A 56 12.08 -0.16 10.26
CA PRO A 56 12.59 1.17 9.96
C PRO A 56 11.41 2.16 9.82
N ILE A 57 11.46 3.25 10.57
CA ILE A 57 10.46 4.32 10.54
C ILE A 57 10.93 5.58 9.84
N LEU A 58 12.25 5.78 9.79
CA LEU A 58 12.86 6.92 9.14
C LEU A 58 14.20 6.51 8.53
N VAL A 59 14.46 6.96 7.32
CA VAL A 59 15.76 6.90 6.65
C VAL A 59 16.10 8.30 6.18
N GLU A 60 17.20 8.85 6.66
CA GLU A 60 17.69 10.18 6.30
C GLU A 60 19.00 10.04 5.52
N ASN A 61 19.06 10.64 4.32
CA ASN A 61 20.30 10.68 3.54
C ASN A 61 21.01 12.03 3.76
N ASP A 62 22.18 11.97 4.39
CA ASP A 62 22.97 13.16 4.75
C ASP A 62 23.66 13.84 3.56
N SER A 63 23.85 13.13 2.44
CA SER A 63 24.45 13.64 1.23
C SER A 63 23.45 14.32 0.30
N LEU A 64 22.24 13.74 0.17
CA LEU A 64 21.21 14.23 -0.72
C LEU A 64 20.19 15.13 -0.01
N ASN A 65 20.23 15.17 1.32
CA ASN A 65 19.25 15.84 2.17
C ASN A 65 17.81 15.40 1.85
N THR A 66 17.64 14.08 1.79
CA THR A 66 16.35 13.44 1.52
C THR A 66 15.93 12.59 2.71
N GLU A 67 14.62 12.42 2.86
CA GLU A 67 14.06 11.57 3.91
C GLU A 67 13.04 10.59 3.35
N ARG A 68 13.00 9.40 3.95
CA ARG A 68 11.98 8.38 3.75
C ARG A 68 11.35 8.06 5.08
N ARG A 69 10.03 8.24 5.19
CA ARG A 69 9.24 7.93 6.37
C ARG A 69 8.37 6.72 6.13
N MET A 70 8.28 5.84 7.10
CA MET A 70 7.53 4.59 7.02
C MET A 70 6.62 4.43 8.22
N TYR A 71 5.41 3.93 7.95
CA TYR A 71 4.38 3.69 8.96
C TYR A 71 3.94 2.24 8.88
N TRP A 72 3.94 1.57 9.99
CA TRP A 72 3.68 0.14 10.13
C TRP A 72 2.42 -0.09 10.94
N ASP A 73 1.74 -1.20 10.70
CA ASP A 73 0.63 -1.65 11.54
C ASP A 73 1.11 -2.58 12.67
N GLU A 74 0.17 -3.06 13.47
CA GLU A 74 0.43 -3.93 14.62
C GLU A 74 0.98 -5.31 14.23
N ASP A 75 0.78 -5.73 12.97
CA ASP A 75 1.30 -6.98 12.41
C ASP A 75 2.65 -6.78 11.69
N ASN A 76 3.29 -5.62 11.87
CA ASN A 76 4.55 -5.23 11.22
C ASN A 76 4.47 -5.19 9.68
N ARG A 77 3.31 -4.82 9.14
CA ARG A 77 3.14 -4.62 7.70
C ARG A 77 3.29 -3.14 7.36
N LEU A 78 4.03 -2.85 6.29
CA LEU A 78 4.24 -1.49 5.81
C LEU A 78 2.94 -0.90 5.25
N MET A 79 2.36 0.08 5.92
CA MET A 79 1.10 0.70 5.53
C MET A 79 1.30 1.93 4.65
N VAL A 80 2.31 2.73 4.96
CA VAL A 80 2.58 3.98 4.25
C VAL A 80 4.09 4.17 4.15
N LEU A 81 4.55 4.59 2.99
CA LEU A 81 5.92 5.01 2.74
C LEU A 81 5.89 6.37 2.06
N SER A 82 6.59 7.35 2.62
CA SER A 82 6.71 8.70 2.07
C SER A 82 8.16 9.03 1.76
N ASP A 83 8.46 9.23 0.50
CA ASP A 83 9.77 9.67 -0.01
C ASP A 83 9.71 11.15 -0.34
N ASN A 84 10.27 12.01 0.52
CA ASN A 84 10.30 13.46 0.29
C ASN A 84 8.92 14.04 -0.09
N GLY A 85 7.85 13.54 0.54
CA GLY A 85 6.48 13.97 0.29
C GLY A 85 5.73 13.16 -0.78
N LYS A 86 6.40 12.36 -1.60
CA LYS A 86 5.73 11.39 -2.47
C LYS A 86 5.35 10.16 -1.65
N THR A 87 4.09 9.85 -1.60
CA THR A 87 3.59 8.85 -0.67
C THR A 87 2.94 7.69 -1.39
N SER A 88 3.31 6.48 -0.96
CA SER A 88 2.67 5.23 -1.34
C SER A 88 1.95 4.65 -0.13
N ARG A 89 0.74 4.16 -0.35
CA ARG A 89 -0.07 3.49 0.66
C ARG A 89 -0.37 2.07 0.22
N TYR A 90 -0.31 1.16 1.17
CA TYR A 90 -0.58 -0.25 0.99
C TYR A 90 -1.74 -0.69 1.87
N THR A 91 -2.65 -1.47 1.30
CA THR A 91 -3.78 -2.05 2.03
C THR A 91 -3.70 -3.56 1.92
N TYR A 92 -3.91 -4.24 3.04
CA TYR A 92 -3.81 -5.69 3.14
C TYR A 92 -5.15 -6.30 3.51
N ASN A 93 -5.36 -7.55 3.10
CA ASN A 93 -6.49 -8.35 3.56
C ASN A 93 -6.15 -9.03 4.92
N ALA A 94 -7.12 -9.77 5.47
CA ALA A 94 -6.93 -10.46 6.74
C ALA A 94 -5.86 -11.57 6.72
N ALA A 95 -5.45 -12.02 5.54
CA ALA A 95 -4.35 -12.98 5.37
C ALA A 95 -2.97 -12.31 5.25
N GLY A 96 -2.92 -10.96 5.30
CA GLY A 96 -1.68 -10.21 5.13
C GLY A 96 -1.25 -10.00 3.67
N GLU A 97 -2.09 -10.37 2.70
CA GLU A 97 -1.79 -10.15 1.29
C GLU A 97 -2.14 -8.72 0.89
N ARG A 98 -1.26 -8.05 0.14
CA ARG A 98 -1.50 -6.70 -0.38
C ARG A 98 -2.62 -6.74 -1.43
N ILE A 99 -3.71 -6.03 -1.17
CA ILE A 99 -4.86 -5.97 -2.06
C ILE A 99 -5.00 -4.64 -2.82
N VAL A 100 -4.40 -3.57 -2.29
CA VAL A 100 -4.35 -2.27 -2.96
C VAL A 100 -2.99 -1.63 -2.72
N LYS A 101 -2.45 -1.04 -3.77
CA LYS A 101 -1.36 -0.07 -3.74
C LYS A 101 -1.89 1.23 -4.32
N SER A 102 -1.76 2.33 -3.61
CA SER A 102 -2.20 3.66 -4.07
C SER A 102 -1.15 4.72 -3.76
N HIS A 103 -1.27 5.85 -4.40
CA HIS A 103 -0.36 6.98 -4.27
C HIS A 103 -1.12 8.22 -3.87
N GLY A 104 -0.45 9.15 -3.22
CA GLY A 104 -1.06 10.38 -2.78
C GLY A 104 -0.12 11.27 -1.97
N ASP A 105 -0.72 12.25 -1.32
CA ASP A 105 -0.03 13.19 -0.46
C ASP A 105 -0.39 12.95 0.99
N LEU A 106 0.61 13.08 1.88
CA LEU A 106 0.41 13.07 3.33
C LEU A 106 0.30 14.50 3.84
N GLU A 107 -0.76 14.77 4.57
CA GLU A 107 -0.93 16.02 5.29
C GLU A 107 -0.98 15.77 6.80
N GLY A 108 -0.22 16.55 7.55
CA GLY A 108 -0.33 16.58 8.99
C GLY A 108 -1.63 17.26 9.41
N VAL A 109 -2.41 16.59 10.24
CA VAL A 109 -3.62 17.16 10.84
C VAL A 109 -3.24 17.83 12.16
N TYR A 110 -3.52 19.12 12.26
CA TYR A 110 -3.25 19.93 13.46
C TYR A 110 -4.54 20.54 14.01
N ILE A 111 -4.73 20.43 15.30
CA ILE A 111 -5.80 21.13 16.00
C ILE A 111 -5.15 22.08 17.01
N ASN A 112 -5.44 23.37 16.89
CA ASN A 112 -4.84 24.41 17.73
C ASN A 112 -3.29 24.35 17.77
N GLY A 113 -2.67 23.98 16.65
CA GLY A 113 -1.22 23.87 16.53
C GLY A 113 -0.62 22.57 17.10
N ALA A 114 -1.42 21.71 17.73
CA ALA A 114 -0.98 20.40 18.18
C ALA A 114 -1.22 19.33 17.10
N PRO A 115 -0.24 18.47 16.80
CA PRO A 115 -0.41 17.40 15.84
C PRO A 115 -1.43 16.39 16.34
N GLN A 116 -2.40 16.05 15.49
CA GLN A 116 -3.48 15.10 15.81
C GLN A 116 -3.39 13.80 14.99
N GLY A 117 -2.57 13.79 13.95
CA GLY A 117 -2.40 12.65 13.10
C GLY A 117 -1.98 13.05 11.69
N ILE A 118 -2.12 12.09 10.80
CA ILE A 118 -1.78 12.23 9.38
C ILE A 118 -3.04 11.89 8.57
N SER A 119 -3.35 12.74 7.61
CA SER A 119 -4.36 12.48 6.58
C SER A 119 -3.67 12.11 5.29
N PHE A 120 -4.17 11.07 4.62
CA PHE A 120 -3.70 10.65 3.32
C PHE A 120 -4.73 11.03 2.26
N HIS A 121 -4.33 11.86 1.31
CA HIS A 121 -5.13 12.24 0.16
C HIS A 121 -4.72 11.41 -1.04
N GLU A 122 -5.53 10.41 -1.35
CA GLU A 122 -5.30 9.47 -2.43
C GLU A 122 -5.45 10.16 -3.80
N THR A 123 -4.47 9.96 -4.67
CA THR A 123 -4.55 10.35 -6.08
C THR A 123 -5.32 9.28 -6.87
N GLU A 124 -5.54 9.53 -8.15
CA GLU A 124 -6.20 8.55 -9.03
C GLU A 124 -5.29 7.38 -9.46
N ASP A 125 -4.02 7.38 -9.05
CA ASP A 125 -3.06 6.33 -9.37
C ASP A 125 -3.09 5.24 -8.31
N TYR A 126 -3.65 4.11 -8.69
CA TYR A 126 -3.78 2.94 -7.81
C TYR A 126 -3.64 1.63 -8.59
N THR A 127 -3.27 0.58 -7.90
CA THR A 127 -3.32 -0.81 -8.37
C THR A 127 -4.08 -1.66 -7.37
N ILE A 128 -5.08 -2.39 -7.87
CA ILE A 128 -5.83 -3.37 -7.09
C ILE A 128 -5.34 -4.77 -7.47
N TYR A 129 -5.25 -5.65 -6.50
CA TYR A 129 -4.86 -7.05 -6.64
C TYR A 129 -6.02 -7.96 -6.22
N PRO A 130 -7.06 -8.14 -7.07
CA PRO A 130 -8.22 -8.96 -6.71
C PRO A 130 -7.86 -10.44 -6.53
N ALA A 131 -6.85 -10.91 -7.24
CA ALA A 131 -6.30 -12.25 -7.17
C ALA A 131 -4.88 -12.27 -7.76
N PRO A 132 -4.06 -13.29 -7.47
CA PRO A 132 -2.71 -13.41 -8.04
C PRO A 132 -2.67 -13.44 -9.58
N ILE A 133 -3.79 -13.81 -10.19
CA ILE A 133 -3.92 -13.94 -11.65
C ILE A 133 -4.39 -12.65 -12.36
N ILE A 134 -4.69 -11.58 -11.61
CA ILE A 134 -5.17 -10.34 -12.19
C ILE A 134 -4.78 -9.13 -11.34
N THR A 135 -4.34 -8.08 -12.00
CA THR A 135 -4.17 -6.75 -11.43
C THR A 135 -5.01 -5.74 -12.20
N VAL A 136 -5.47 -4.72 -11.51
CA VAL A 136 -6.35 -3.69 -12.05
C VAL A 136 -5.80 -2.33 -11.69
N THR A 137 -5.68 -1.45 -12.69
CA THR A 137 -5.39 -0.03 -12.54
C THR A 137 -6.55 0.79 -13.10
N LYS A 138 -6.53 2.10 -12.94
CA LYS A 138 -7.62 3.00 -13.37
C LYS A 138 -8.14 2.75 -14.79
N ASN A 139 -7.25 2.48 -15.75
CA ASN A 139 -7.61 2.36 -17.16
C ASN A 139 -7.23 1.01 -17.78
N ARG A 140 -6.76 0.07 -16.98
CA ARG A 140 -6.20 -1.19 -17.45
C ARG A 140 -6.48 -2.33 -16.49
N PHE A 141 -6.49 -3.52 -17.03
CA PHE A 141 -6.31 -4.74 -16.26
C PHE A 141 -5.18 -5.57 -16.87
N THR A 142 -4.51 -6.35 -16.05
CA THR A 142 -3.49 -7.29 -16.49
C THR A 142 -3.82 -8.67 -15.97
N LYS A 143 -4.02 -9.61 -16.87
CA LYS A 143 -4.20 -11.04 -16.54
C LYS A 143 -2.83 -11.70 -16.54
N HIS A 144 -2.53 -12.47 -15.50
CA HIS A 144 -1.25 -13.15 -15.33
C HIS A 144 -1.42 -14.66 -15.50
N TYR A 145 -0.51 -15.27 -16.23
CA TYR A 145 -0.50 -16.70 -16.49
C TYR A 145 0.75 -17.33 -15.89
N PHE A 146 0.56 -18.45 -15.20
CA PHE A 146 1.61 -19.12 -14.44
C PHE A 146 1.76 -20.58 -14.85
N ILE A 147 2.99 -21.10 -14.73
CA ILE A 147 3.27 -22.54 -14.68
C ILE A 147 3.95 -22.78 -13.33
N GLY A 148 3.24 -23.49 -12.44
CA GLY A 148 3.63 -23.57 -11.03
C GLY A 148 3.61 -22.16 -10.39
N SER A 149 4.72 -21.76 -9.79
CA SER A 149 4.91 -20.41 -9.22
C SER A 149 5.51 -19.39 -10.21
N LYS A 150 5.91 -19.81 -11.42
CA LYS A 150 6.56 -18.93 -12.39
C LYS A 150 5.53 -18.25 -13.28
N ARG A 151 5.57 -16.90 -13.34
CA ARG A 151 4.80 -16.13 -14.33
C ARG A 151 5.43 -16.33 -15.70
N ILE A 152 4.61 -16.79 -16.67
CA ILE A 152 5.07 -17.07 -18.04
C ILE A 152 4.55 -16.04 -19.03
N ALA A 153 3.39 -15.44 -18.77
CA ALA A 153 2.82 -14.42 -19.64
C ALA A 153 1.93 -13.46 -18.83
N SER A 154 1.79 -12.28 -19.37
CA SER A 154 0.77 -11.31 -18.95
C SER A 154 0.04 -10.79 -20.17
N LYS A 155 -1.25 -10.57 -20.01
CA LYS A 155 -2.12 -10.05 -21.04
C LYS A 155 -2.77 -8.77 -20.55
N ILE A 156 -2.47 -7.65 -21.20
CA ILE A 156 -2.95 -6.33 -20.83
C ILE A 156 -4.19 -6.02 -21.67
N GLY A 157 -5.28 -5.68 -20.99
CA GLY A 157 -6.48 -5.14 -21.59
C GLY A 157 -6.72 -3.72 -21.11
N THR A 158 -7.38 -2.93 -21.97
CA THR A 158 -7.80 -1.58 -21.64
C THR A 158 -9.24 -1.57 -21.14
N GLY A 159 -9.50 -0.76 -20.11
CA GLY A 159 -10.82 -0.53 -19.56
C GLY A 159 -10.81 0.71 -18.69
N ARG A 160 -11.97 1.25 -18.40
CA ARG A 160 -12.10 2.32 -17.43
C ARG A 160 -12.58 1.74 -16.12
N PHE A 161 -11.73 1.82 -15.11
CA PHE A 161 -12.14 1.62 -13.73
C PHE A 161 -12.40 3.01 -13.16
N SER A 162 -13.66 3.32 -12.91
CA SER A 162 -14.07 4.66 -12.47
C SER A 162 -13.47 5.05 -11.12
N ASN A 163 -13.18 4.06 -10.29
CA ASN A 163 -12.42 4.20 -9.03
C ASN A 163 -12.15 2.82 -8.38
N VAL A 164 -11.39 2.83 -7.29
CA VAL A 164 -11.03 1.62 -6.52
C VAL A 164 -12.26 0.91 -5.95
N TYR A 165 -13.34 1.63 -5.71
CA TYR A 165 -14.44 1.18 -4.88
C TYR A 165 -15.82 1.25 -5.55
N GLY A 166 -15.96 1.56 -6.83
CA GLY A 166 -17.30 1.58 -7.40
C GLY A 166 -17.43 2.13 -8.81
N ILE A 167 -18.59 1.94 -9.39
CA ILE A 167 -18.92 2.21 -10.80
C ILE A 167 -19.27 3.67 -11.03
N GLY A 168 -19.49 4.51 -10.22
CA GLY A 168 -20.06 5.83 -10.48
C GLY A 168 -19.09 7.01 -10.43
N GLY A 169 -17.80 6.80 -10.50
CA GLY A 169 -16.80 7.88 -10.30
C GLY A 169 -16.78 8.41 -8.88
N ASN A 170 -17.28 7.69 -7.95
CA ASN A 170 -17.48 8.11 -6.57
C ASN A 170 -16.84 7.15 -5.58
N ASN A 171 -15.59 6.90 -5.69
CA ASN A 171 -14.64 6.30 -4.72
C ASN A 171 -15.18 5.30 -3.68
N ILE A 172 -16.21 4.51 -3.95
CA ILE A 172 -16.84 3.75 -2.88
C ILE A 172 -17.30 2.41 -3.40
N THR A 173 -16.96 1.34 -2.68
CA THR A 173 -17.57 0.01 -2.84
C THR A 173 -19.08 0.07 -2.72
N ALA A 174 -19.76 -0.93 -3.23
CA ALA A 174 -21.21 -1.01 -3.11
C ALA A 174 -21.66 -0.68 -1.69
N GLY A 175 -22.35 0.43 -1.53
CA GLY A 175 -22.85 0.93 -0.28
C GLY A 175 -21.93 1.84 0.55
N GLN A 176 -20.66 1.94 0.27
CA GLN A 176 -19.74 2.71 1.10
C GLN A 176 -19.91 4.23 0.93
N LYS A 177 -20.22 4.70 -0.27
CA LYS A 177 -20.59 6.10 -0.50
C LYS A 177 -21.89 6.45 0.22
N ASP A 178 -22.86 5.58 0.10
CA ASP A 178 -24.12 5.77 0.79
C ASP A 178 -23.92 5.68 2.30
N TYR A 179 -23.00 4.83 2.75
CA TYR A 179 -22.62 4.76 4.16
C TYR A 179 -21.95 6.04 4.64
N ALA A 180 -20.97 6.56 3.91
CA ALA A 180 -20.29 7.80 4.26
C ALA A 180 -21.23 9.00 4.21
N ALA A 181 -22.05 9.12 3.17
CA ALA A 181 -23.08 10.16 3.06
C ALA A 181 -24.14 10.03 4.16
N ARG A 182 -24.50 8.80 4.49
CA ARG A 182 -25.43 8.48 5.57
C ARG A 182 -24.86 8.84 6.94
N MET A 183 -23.59 8.52 7.18
CA MET A 183 -22.92 8.92 8.41
C MET A 183 -22.84 10.44 8.56
N MET A 184 -22.47 11.17 7.49
CA MET A 184 -22.48 12.64 7.51
C MET A 184 -23.88 13.21 7.79
N GLN A 185 -24.92 12.59 7.24
CA GLN A 185 -26.29 13.01 7.52
C GLN A 185 -26.71 12.71 8.95
N ILE A 186 -26.38 11.55 9.48
CA ILE A 186 -26.62 11.19 10.88
C ILE A 186 -25.92 12.20 11.79
N GLU A 187 -24.68 12.53 11.51
CA GLU A 187 -23.94 13.51 12.29
C GLU A 187 -24.58 14.91 12.24
N LYS A 188 -25.00 15.34 11.05
CA LYS A 188 -25.70 16.62 10.89
C LYS A 188 -27.03 16.66 11.63
N GLN A 189 -27.84 15.60 11.53
CA GLN A 189 -29.10 15.51 12.26
C GLN A 189 -28.89 15.48 13.78
N ARG A 190 -27.87 14.78 14.19
CA ARG A 190 -27.46 14.69 15.58
C ARG A 190 -27.05 16.06 16.11
N GLU A 191 -26.27 16.80 15.34
CA GLU A 191 -25.87 18.16 15.67
C GLU A 191 -27.08 19.10 15.75
N GLU A 192 -28.01 19.04 14.80
CA GLU A 192 -29.25 19.83 14.80
C GLU A 192 -30.13 19.51 16.02
N TYR A 193 -30.27 18.24 16.37
CA TYR A 193 -31.02 17.80 17.54
C TYR A 193 -30.44 18.35 18.84
N TYR A 194 -29.12 18.22 19.04
CA TYR A 194 -28.50 18.75 20.25
C TYR A 194 -28.47 20.26 20.30
N LYS A 195 -28.39 20.91 19.15
CA LYS A 195 -28.58 22.37 19.07
C LYS A 195 -29.97 22.84 19.51
N GLN A 196 -31.01 22.06 19.16
CA GLN A 196 -32.38 22.33 19.65
C GLN A 196 -32.51 22.14 21.17
N LEU A 197 -31.72 21.24 21.73
CA LEU A 197 -31.67 21.02 23.18
C LEU A 197 -30.82 22.07 23.92
N GLY A 198 -30.28 23.06 23.21
CA GLY A 198 -29.45 24.10 23.80
C GLY A 198 -28.04 23.69 24.16
N THR A 199 -27.60 22.53 23.67
CA THR A 199 -26.22 22.06 23.86
C THR A 199 -25.27 22.89 22.98
N PRO A 200 -24.13 23.33 23.51
CA PRO A 200 -23.12 24.02 22.70
C PRO A 200 -22.68 23.16 21.51
N PRO A 201 -22.43 23.73 20.36
CA PRO A 201 -21.97 22.98 19.21
C PRO A 201 -20.61 22.34 19.51
N GLY A 202 -20.62 21.03 19.70
CA GLY A 202 -19.43 20.23 19.78
C GLY A 202 -19.14 19.56 18.44
N VAL A 203 -17.90 19.23 18.17
CA VAL A 203 -17.54 18.41 17.01
C VAL A 203 -17.87 16.96 17.35
N PRO A 204 -18.80 16.30 16.64
CA PRO A 204 -19.06 14.89 16.85
C PRO A 204 -17.78 14.09 16.54
N THR A 205 -17.34 13.29 17.48
CA THR A 205 -16.21 12.39 17.23
C THR A 205 -16.72 11.08 16.65
N MET A 206 -15.88 10.35 15.93
CA MET A 206 -16.22 9.02 15.41
C MET A 206 -16.63 8.02 16.51
N LYS A 207 -16.32 8.32 17.76
CA LYS A 207 -16.74 7.53 18.94
C LYS A 207 -18.11 7.96 19.49
N GLY A 208 -18.82 8.84 18.80
CA GLY A 208 -20.15 9.31 19.24
C GLY A 208 -20.11 10.30 20.39
N ALA A 209 -18.94 10.78 20.80
CA ALA A 209 -18.81 11.85 21.77
C ALA A 209 -18.74 13.19 21.05
N THR A 210 -19.54 14.17 21.46
CA THR A 210 -19.28 15.56 21.10
C THR A 210 -18.05 16.03 21.84
N ALA A 211 -17.19 16.79 21.16
CA ALA A 211 -16.18 17.55 21.86
C ALA A 211 -16.92 18.51 22.83
N ASP A 212 -16.66 18.33 24.10
CA ASP A 212 -17.12 19.26 25.13
C ASP A 212 -16.17 20.46 25.14
N PRO A 213 -16.54 21.60 24.54
CA PRO A 213 -15.63 22.73 24.40
C PRO A 213 -15.20 23.33 25.73
N ASP A 214 -15.97 23.08 26.79
CA ASP A 214 -15.71 23.63 28.13
C ASP A 214 -15.14 22.55 29.08
N ASN A 215 -14.92 21.34 28.57
CA ASN A 215 -14.44 20.18 29.32
C ASN A 215 -15.29 19.90 30.59
N THR A 216 -16.59 20.08 30.47
CA THR A 216 -17.52 19.91 31.59
C THR A 216 -17.83 18.45 31.88
N GLY A 217 -17.37 17.52 31.03
CA GLY A 217 -17.69 16.11 31.10
C GLY A 217 -19.10 15.76 30.59
N ILE A 218 -19.82 16.74 30.07
CA ILE A 218 -21.15 16.57 29.51
C ILE A 218 -21.00 16.22 28.02
N GLY A 219 -20.90 14.93 27.75
CA GLY A 219 -20.90 14.42 26.38
C GLY A 219 -22.29 13.98 25.93
N TYR A 220 -22.40 13.55 24.70
CA TYR A 220 -23.59 13.02 24.06
C TYR A 220 -24.39 12.04 24.94
N ASN A 221 -23.67 11.04 25.46
CA ASN A 221 -24.31 9.99 26.28
C ASN A 221 -24.85 10.51 27.60
N SER A 222 -24.21 11.52 28.17
CA SER A 222 -24.68 12.14 29.40
C SER A 222 -26.00 12.86 29.20
N ILE A 223 -26.15 13.60 28.11
CA ILE A 223 -27.39 14.33 27.79
C ILE A 223 -28.54 13.37 27.53
N ILE A 224 -28.32 12.30 26.80
CA ILE A 224 -29.34 11.27 26.55
C ILE A 224 -29.74 10.59 27.87
N THR A 225 -28.79 10.33 28.74
CA THR A 225 -29.04 9.74 30.05
C THR A 225 -29.83 10.68 30.94
N ASP A 226 -29.50 11.98 30.97
CA ASP A 226 -30.19 13.00 31.77
C ASP A 226 -31.59 13.25 31.28
N LEU A 227 -31.84 13.12 29.98
CA LEU A 227 -33.20 13.24 29.43
C LEU A 227 -34.09 12.00 29.71
N GLY A 228 -33.47 10.90 30.15
CA GLY A 228 -34.22 9.66 30.44
C GLY A 228 -34.83 8.99 29.20
N ASP A 229 -34.62 9.54 28.03
CA ASP A 229 -35.10 9.02 26.75
C ASP A 229 -33.93 8.49 25.93
N HIS A 230 -33.88 7.19 25.81
CA HIS A 230 -32.88 6.48 24.98
C HIS A 230 -33.40 6.23 23.57
N SER A 231 -34.54 6.76 23.20
CA SER A 231 -35.08 6.66 21.86
C SER A 231 -34.27 7.54 20.91
N VAL A 232 -34.12 7.08 19.71
CA VAL A 232 -33.50 7.89 18.65
C VAL A 232 -34.54 8.84 18.11
N PRO A 233 -34.21 10.12 17.86
CA PRO A 233 -35.15 11.07 17.29
C PRO A 233 -35.82 10.55 16.03
N GLU A 234 -37.08 10.96 15.80
CA GLU A 234 -37.79 10.63 14.58
C GLU A 234 -36.96 11.05 13.35
N GLY A 235 -36.84 10.15 12.41
CA GLY A 235 -36.03 10.37 11.23
C GLY A 235 -34.56 9.90 11.32
N TRP A 236 -34.13 9.41 12.47
CA TRP A 236 -32.78 8.86 12.61
C TRP A 236 -32.71 7.41 12.13
N ILE A 237 -31.61 7.09 11.49
CA ILE A 237 -31.34 5.72 11.04
C ILE A 237 -30.70 4.95 12.19
N GLN A 238 -31.49 4.07 12.82
CA GLN A 238 -31.02 3.23 13.93
C GLN A 238 -30.24 2.00 13.44
N HIS A 239 -30.68 1.42 12.33
CA HIS A 239 -30.06 0.24 11.74
C HIS A 239 -30.05 0.39 10.23
N PRO A 240 -29.01 -0.08 9.53
CA PRO A 240 -29.04 -0.16 8.09
C PRO A 240 -30.17 -1.12 7.71
N LYS A 241 -31.27 -0.58 7.18
CA LYS A 241 -32.30 -1.39 6.54
C LYS A 241 -31.87 -1.60 5.09
N PHE A 242 -31.56 -2.82 4.76
CA PHE A 242 -31.30 -3.22 3.39
C PHE A 242 -32.64 -3.34 2.68
N ASN A 243 -32.80 -2.54 1.61
CA ASN A 243 -33.80 -2.70 0.56
C ASN A 243 -35.24 -2.97 0.99
N GLY A 244 -35.88 -2.01 1.59
CA GLY A 244 -37.34 -1.87 1.51
C GLY A 244 -37.66 -0.62 0.70
N LYS A 245 -38.52 -0.71 -0.29
CA LYS A 245 -39.02 0.47 -0.98
C LYS A 245 -39.51 1.48 0.04
N GLY A 246 -38.81 2.60 0.14
CA GLY A 246 -39.33 3.81 0.76
C GLY A 246 -39.32 3.90 2.28
N ASP A 247 -38.88 2.88 3.02
CA ASP A 247 -39.04 2.83 4.47
C ASP A 247 -37.74 2.92 5.26
N VAL A 248 -36.76 3.71 4.82
CA VAL A 248 -35.64 4.05 5.66
C VAL A 248 -36.01 5.31 6.42
N PRO A 249 -36.22 5.25 7.77
CA PRO A 249 -36.47 6.44 8.57
C PRO A 249 -35.27 7.35 8.48
N GLY A 250 -35.46 8.57 8.10
CA GLY A 250 -34.40 9.56 8.00
C GLY A 250 -34.46 10.34 6.70
N PRO A 251 -33.64 11.39 6.57
CA PRO A 251 -33.57 12.13 5.35
C PRO A 251 -33.11 11.22 4.21
N PRO A 252 -33.48 11.54 2.98
CA PRO A 252 -33.61 10.61 1.87
C PRO A 252 -32.27 10.18 1.26
N ILE A 253 -31.51 9.40 1.98
CA ILE A 253 -30.59 8.51 1.33
C ILE A 253 -31.37 7.22 1.08
N GLN A 254 -32.07 7.18 0.00
CA GLN A 254 -32.66 5.96 -0.48
C GLN A 254 -31.56 5.15 -1.15
N TRP A 255 -31.43 3.90 -0.75
CA TRP A 255 -30.76 2.91 -1.57
C TRP A 255 -31.62 2.79 -2.85
N SER A 256 -31.07 3.18 -3.99
CA SER A 256 -31.67 2.80 -5.24
C SER A 256 -31.74 1.28 -5.29
N GLU A 257 -32.90 0.75 -5.69
CA GLU A 257 -32.95 -0.68 -6.08
C GLU A 257 -31.82 -0.92 -7.08
N PRO A 258 -31.08 -2.04 -6.96
CA PRO A 258 -30.21 -2.43 -8.03
C PRO A 258 -31.07 -2.45 -9.28
N GLU A 259 -30.65 -1.69 -10.30
CA GLU A 259 -31.21 -1.84 -11.63
C GLU A 259 -31.20 -3.34 -11.97
N SER A 260 -32.15 -3.77 -12.78
CA SER A 260 -32.29 -5.16 -13.20
C SER A 260 -30.93 -5.87 -13.29
N PRO A 261 -30.81 -7.12 -12.81
CA PRO A 261 -29.60 -7.91 -12.99
C PRO A 261 -29.05 -7.94 -14.42
N ASP A 262 -29.94 -7.75 -15.39
CA ASP A 262 -29.60 -7.66 -16.82
C ASP A 262 -28.93 -6.31 -17.17
N ASN A 263 -29.08 -5.29 -16.34
CA ASN A 263 -28.40 -4.01 -16.42
C ASN A 263 -27.27 -3.87 -15.37
N ALA A 264 -26.98 -4.92 -14.64
CA ALA A 264 -25.84 -4.94 -13.73
C ALA A 264 -24.58 -4.65 -14.53
N GLN A 265 -24.00 -3.49 -14.27
CA GLN A 265 -22.78 -3.10 -14.95
C GLN A 265 -21.64 -4.09 -14.61
N PRO A 266 -20.81 -4.43 -15.59
CA PRO A 266 -19.76 -5.41 -15.39
C PRO A 266 -18.83 -4.97 -14.29
N GLY A 267 -18.80 -5.75 -13.22
CA GLY A 267 -17.86 -5.76 -12.12
C GLY A 267 -17.41 -4.41 -11.56
N TYR A 268 -17.25 -4.32 -10.31
CA TYR A 268 -16.76 -3.19 -9.51
C TYR A 268 -16.03 -2.09 -10.28
N GLY A 269 -16.77 -1.15 -10.85
CA GLY A 269 -16.22 0.04 -11.47
C GLY A 269 -15.53 -0.14 -12.83
N TYR A 270 -15.49 -1.35 -13.39
CA TYR A 270 -14.95 -1.55 -14.73
C TYR A 270 -15.94 -1.09 -15.80
N ILE A 271 -15.54 -0.13 -16.58
CA ILE A 271 -16.25 0.32 -17.79
C ILE A 271 -15.33 0.02 -18.96
N PRO A 272 -15.70 -0.88 -19.89
CA PRO A 272 -14.90 -1.13 -21.09
C PRO A 272 -14.66 0.19 -21.84
N ALA A 273 -13.41 0.47 -22.17
CA ALA A 273 -13.05 1.70 -22.87
C ALA A 273 -13.52 1.69 -24.33
N ASP A 274 -13.59 0.51 -24.93
CA ASP A 274 -14.02 0.28 -26.31
C ASP A 274 -14.51 -1.17 -26.46
N THR A 275 -15.38 -1.42 -27.47
CA THR A 275 -15.86 -2.75 -27.83
C THR A 275 -14.85 -3.55 -28.67
N THR A 276 -13.78 -2.94 -29.11
CA THR A 276 -12.64 -3.60 -29.76
C THR A 276 -11.57 -3.90 -28.72
N ASP A 277 -11.72 -5.02 -28.02
CA ASP A 277 -10.72 -5.50 -27.05
C ASP A 277 -9.42 -5.89 -27.74
N THR A 278 -8.49 -4.96 -27.83
CA THR A 278 -7.10 -5.29 -28.15
C THR A 278 -6.38 -5.60 -26.85
N GLU A 279 -6.26 -6.88 -26.54
CA GLU A 279 -5.43 -7.32 -25.44
C GLU A 279 -4.01 -7.63 -25.96
N ASP A 280 -3.00 -6.91 -25.45
CA ASP A 280 -1.60 -7.17 -25.76
C ASP A 280 -1.05 -8.25 -24.84
N ILE A 281 -0.38 -9.24 -25.42
CA ILE A 281 0.22 -10.33 -24.67
C ILE A 281 1.74 -10.18 -24.63
N PHE A 282 2.29 -10.42 -23.43
CA PHE A 282 3.72 -10.34 -23.13
C PHE A 282 4.21 -11.62 -22.49
N PHE A 283 5.32 -12.19 -22.98
CA PHE A 283 5.91 -13.43 -22.52
C PHE A 283 7.15 -13.16 -21.70
N TYR A 284 7.26 -13.76 -20.52
CA TYR A 284 8.38 -13.61 -19.60
C TYR A 284 9.43 -14.68 -19.84
N HIS A 285 10.67 -14.26 -20.04
CA HIS A 285 11.83 -15.12 -20.15
C HIS A 285 12.71 -14.90 -18.92
N SER A 286 12.63 -15.85 -17.98
CA SER A 286 13.28 -15.73 -16.69
C SER A 286 14.57 -16.51 -16.61
N ASP A 287 15.50 -16.04 -15.78
CA ASP A 287 16.73 -16.74 -15.43
C ASP A 287 16.46 -17.92 -14.47
N HIS A 288 17.54 -18.54 -13.99
CA HIS A 288 17.47 -19.69 -13.06
C HIS A 288 16.87 -19.33 -11.69
N LEU A 289 16.90 -18.06 -11.28
CA LEU A 289 16.32 -17.54 -10.06
C LEU A 289 14.87 -17.07 -10.25
N GLY A 290 14.33 -17.16 -11.47
CA GLY A 290 13.00 -16.65 -11.80
C GLY A 290 12.96 -15.16 -12.07
N SER A 291 14.11 -14.48 -12.13
CA SER A 291 14.18 -13.06 -12.48
C SER A 291 13.92 -12.86 -13.96
N THR A 292 13.10 -11.89 -14.31
CA THR A 292 12.72 -11.60 -15.70
C THR A 292 13.87 -10.92 -16.44
N SER A 293 14.51 -11.65 -17.35
CA SER A 293 15.61 -11.10 -18.17
C SER A 293 15.08 -10.43 -19.44
N TYR A 294 14.14 -11.09 -20.11
CA TYR A 294 13.53 -10.55 -21.32
C TYR A 294 12.00 -10.65 -21.24
N ILE A 295 11.35 -9.71 -21.89
CA ILE A 295 9.93 -9.79 -22.20
C ILE A 295 9.76 -9.61 -23.70
N THR A 296 8.92 -10.46 -24.30
CA THR A 296 8.60 -10.39 -25.73
C THR A 296 7.10 -10.22 -25.93
N ASP A 297 6.73 -9.57 -27.03
CA ASP A 297 5.34 -9.47 -27.49
C ASP A 297 4.86 -10.74 -28.23
N ALA A 298 3.62 -10.73 -28.71
CA ALA A 298 3.05 -11.83 -29.49
C ALA A 298 3.77 -12.12 -30.81
N LYS A 299 4.61 -11.20 -31.31
CA LYS A 299 5.40 -11.33 -32.54
C LYS A 299 6.84 -11.72 -32.24
N ALA A 300 7.16 -12.04 -30.98
CA ALA A 300 8.50 -12.34 -30.48
C ALA A 300 9.48 -11.14 -30.55
N ASN A 301 9.00 -9.92 -30.67
CA ASN A 301 9.87 -8.75 -30.51
C ASN A 301 10.21 -8.57 -29.04
N ILE A 302 11.46 -8.21 -28.74
CA ILE A 302 11.88 -7.87 -27.39
C ILE A 302 11.27 -6.51 -27.03
N THR A 303 10.44 -6.48 -26.01
CA THR A 303 9.80 -5.26 -25.49
C THR A 303 10.48 -4.72 -24.25
N GLN A 304 11.14 -5.60 -23.49
CA GLN A 304 11.87 -5.23 -22.28
C GLN A 304 13.08 -6.13 -22.11
N PHE A 305 14.19 -5.54 -21.65
CA PHE A 305 15.41 -6.24 -21.25
C PHE A 305 15.88 -5.74 -19.90
N ASN A 306 16.07 -6.67 -18.96
CA ASN A 306 16.55 -6.40 -17.61
C ASN A 306 17.81 -7.21 -17.31
N ALA A 307 18.81 -6.56 -16.74
CA ALA A 307 19.96 -7.23 -16.14
C ALA A 307 20.09 -6.80 -14.68
N TYR A 308 20.38 -7.75 -13.81
CA TYR A 308 20.38 -7.55 -12.36
C TYR A 308 21.76 -7.73 -11.76
N LEU A 309 22.05 -6.94 -10.75
CA LEU A 309 23.09 -7.26 -9.79
C LEU A 309 22.58 -8.35 -8.82
N PRO A 310 23.46 -9.01 -8.07
CA PRO A 310 23.08 -10.17 -7.26
C PRO A 310 21.88 -9.98 -6.31
N TYR A 311 21.63 -8.78 -5.83
CA TYR A 311 20.51 -8.45 -4.93
C TYR A 311 19.34 -7.78 -5.64
N GLY A 312 19.24 -7.92 -6.97
CA GLY A 312 18.08 -7.43 -7.71
C GLY A 312 18.13 -5.96 -8.11
N GLU A 313 19.19 -5.24 -7.78
CA GLU A 313 19.43 -3.90 -8.31
C GLU A 313 19.54 -3.97 -9.83
N LEU A 314 18.84 -3.10 -10.54
CA LEU A 314 18.82 -3.08 -12.00
C LEU A 314 20.11 -2.47 -12.54
N LEU A 315 20.91 -3.28 -13.19
CA LEU A 315 22.07 -2.83 -13.95
C LEU A 315 21.66 -2.29 -15.32
N VAL A 316 20.69 -2.95 -15.95
CA VAL A 316 20.07 -2.56 -17.22
C VAL A 316 18.56 -2.67 -17.07
N ASP A 317 17.85 -1.66 -17.53
CA ASP A 317 16.39 -1.60 -17.61
C ASP A 317 16.05 -0.88 -18.91
N GLU A 318 15.83 -1.63 -19.98
CA GLU A 318 15.57 -1.10 -21.31
C GLU A 318 14.19 -1.53 -21.80
N HIS A 319 13.46 -0.58 -22.34
CA HIS A 319 12.11 -0.76 -22.87
C HIS A 319 12.05 -0.27 -24.31
N THR A 320 11.38 -1.02 -25.17
CA THR A 320 11.06 -0.59 -26.55
C THR A 320 9.59 -0.21 -26.69
N SER A 321 8.77 -0.43 -25.64
CA SER A 321 7.36 -0.07 -25.56
C SER A 321 7.10 0.86 -24.40
N SER A 322 5.92 1.50 -24.38
CA SER A 322 5.45 2.30 -23.25
C SER A 322 5.08 1.46 -22.02
N GLU A 323 5.09 0.13 -22.17
CA GLU A 323 4.68 -0.81 -21.13
C GLU A 323 5.92 -1.29 -20.36
N ASP A 324 6.03 -0.87 -19.10
CA ASP A 324 7.01 -1.44 -18.17
C ASP A 324 6.34 -2.49 -17.30
N MET A 325 6.79 -3.73 -17.45
CA MET A 325 6.30 -4.84 -16.65
C MET A 325 6.99 -4.82 -15.28
N PRO A 326 6.22 -4.67 -14.19
CA PRO A 326 6.80 -4.45 -12.86
C PRO A 326 7.41 -5.69 -12.22
N TYR A 327 7.14 -6.90 -12.77
CA TYR A 327 7.62 -8.16 -12.21
C TYR A 327 9.01 -8.48 -12.72
N LYS A 328 10.02 -8.14 -11.91
CA LYS A 328 11.44 -8.15 -12.31
C LYS A 328 12.21 -9.22 -11.55
N PHE A 329 13.04 -8.87 -10.57
CA PHE A 329 13.90 -9.80 -9.82
C PHE A 329 13.09 -10.86 -9.08
N ASN A 330 13.46 -12.14 -9.21
CA ASN A 330 12.74 -13.32 -8.69
C ASN A 330 11.24 -13.37 -9.07
N GLY A 331 10.84 -12.68 -10.15
CA GLY A 331 9.44 -12.53 -10.53
C GLY A 331 8.60 -11.67 -9.59
N LYS A 332 9.24 -10.94 -8.68
CA LYS A 332 8.60 -10.06 -7.71
C LYS A 332 8.30 -8.70 -8.32
N GLU A 333 7.25 -8.07 -7.81
CA GLU A 333 6.88 -6.73 -8.22
C GLU A 333 7.87 -5.70 -7.67
N LEU A 334 8.46 -4.92 -8.55
CA LEU A 334 9.20 -3.72 -8.19
C LEU A 334 8.22 -2.56 -8.11
N ASP A 335 8.05 -2.00 -6.92
CA ASP A 335 7.34 -0.74 -6.75
C ASP A 335 8.27 0.39 -7.20
N GLN A 336 8.08 0.85 -8.44
CA GLN A 336 8.97 1.83 -9.08
C GLN A 336 9.06 3.14 -8.30
N GLU A 337 7.98 3.51 -7.64
CA GLU A 337 7.85 4.75 -6.87
C GLU A 337 8.76 4.75 -5.63
N THR A 338 9.00 3.56 -5.06
CA THR A 338 9.78 3.39 -3.84
C THR A 338 11.10 2.68 -4.05
N GLY A 339 11.27 2.02 -5.21
CA GLY A 339 12.43 1.21 -5.52
C GLY A 339 12.52 -0.10 -4.73
N LEU A 340 11.42 -0.52 -4.08
CA LEU A 340 11.38 -1.74 -3.26
C LEU A 340 10.71 -2.89 -4.00
N TYR A 341 11.19 -4.11 -3.77
CA TYR A 341 10.53 -5.33 -4.22
C TYR A 341 9.55 -5.82 -3.15
N TYR A 342 8.31 -6.08 -3.55
CA TYR A 342 7.30 -6.70 -2.70
C TYR A 342 7.37 -8.21 -2.78
N TYR A 343 7.74 -8.88 -1.68
CA TYR A 343 7.85 -10.33 -1.62
C TYR A 343 6.64 -11.04 -1.01
N GLY A 344 5.72 -10.30 -0.44
CA GLY A 344 4.55 -10.82 0.29
C GLY A 344 4.60 -10.35 1.74
N ALA A 345 5.38 -11.00 2.58
CA ALA A 345 5.51 -10.63 3.97
C ALA A 345 6.36 -9.38 4.22
N ARG A 346 7.38 -9.15 3.38
CA ARG A 346 8.32 -8.03 3.54
C ARG A 346 8.61 -7.32 2.22
N TYR A 347 9.20 -6.14 2.34
CA TYR A 347 9.77 -5.38 1.23
C TYR A 347 11.29 -5.48 1.26
N MET A 348 11.89 -5.73 0.11
CA MET A 348 13.33 -5.83 -0.05
C MET A 348 13.87 -4.60 -0.76
N ASN A 349 14.86 -3.95 -0.16
CA ASN A 349 15.60 -2.86 -0.78
C ASN A 349 16.82 -3.43 -1.53
N PRO A 350 16.82 -3.43 -2.87
CA PRO A 350 17.92 -4.01 -3.63
C PRO A 350 19.22 -3.21 -3.48
N VAL A 351 19.14 -1.91 -3.28
CA VAL A 351 20.31 -1.02 -3.15
C VAL A 351 21.05 -1.30 -1.85
N SER A 352 20.34 -1.34 -0.71
CA SER A 352 20.96 -1.71 0.57
C SER A 352 21.13 -3.22 0.75
N SER A 353 20.54 -4.05 -0.12
CA SER A 353 20.58 -5.53 -0.04
C SER A 353 19.97 -6.10 1.25
N LEU A 354 18.98 -5.42 1.79
CA LEU A 354 18.36 -5.72 3.07
C LEU A 354 16.83 -5.76 2.97
N TRP A 355 16.24 -6.52 3.87
CA TRP A 355 14.82 -6.44 4.14
C TRP A 355 14.46 -5.17 4.92
N TYR A 356 13.33 -4.59 4.61
CA TYR A 356 12.63 -3.64 5.47
C TYR A 356 11.73 -4.44 6.41
N GLY A 357 12.06 -4.40 7.70
CA GLY A 357 11.42 -5.19 8.74
C GLY A 357 12.16 -6.47 9.09
N VAL A 358 11.96 -6.89 10.33
CA VAL A 358 12.56 -8.10 10.90
C VAL A 358 11.89 -9.35 10.35
N ASP A 359 12.65 -10.41 10.15
CA ASP A 359 12.11 -11.71 9.80
C ASP A 359 11.25 -12.29 10.94
N ALA A 360 10.02 -12.69 10.62
CA ALA A 360 9.12 -13.31 11.59
C ALA A 360 9.70 -14.63 12.19
N PHE A 361 10.67 -15.24 11.51
CA PHE A 361 11.36 -16.46 11.97
C PHE A 361 12.72 -16.19 12.59
N THR A 362 13.09 -14.96 12.90
CA THR A 362 14.39 -14.60 13.52
C THR A 362 14.70 -15.44 14.76
N GLU A 363 13.70 -15.73 15.59
CA GLU A 363 13.90 -16.56 16.80
C GLU A 363 14.32 -17.99 16.49
N LYS A 364 13.97 -18.52 15.32
CA LYS A 364 14.37 -19.87 14.88
C LYS A 364 15.82 -19.93 14.42
N TYR A 365 16.35 -18.78 13.99
CA TYR A 365 17.69 -18.68 13.41
C TYR A 365 18.54 -17.59 14.11
N PRO A 366 18.82 -17.72 15.41
CA PRO A 366 19.47 -16.68 16.21
C PRO A 366 20.91 -16.35 15.79
N SER A 367 21.48 -17.14 14.89
CA SER A 367 22.81 -16.92 14.31
C SER A 367 22.80 -16.15 12.99
N ILE A 368 21.63 -15.72 12.52
CA ILE A 368 21.46 -15.00 11.25
C ILE A 368 20.74 -13.70 11.55
N SER A 369 21.18 -12.59 10.94
CA SER A 369 20.49 -11.32 11.04
C SER A 369 19.09 -11.42 10.43
N GLY A 370 18.07 -10.91 11.13
CA GLY A 370 16.70 -10.87 10.64
C GLY A 370 16.46 -9.93 9.45
N TYR A 371 17.47 -9.15 9.06
CA TYR A 371 17.38 -8.21 7.93
C TYR A 371 18.11 -8.69 6.67
N VAL A 372 18.84 -9.81 6.75
CA VAL A 372 19.65 -10.27 5.61
C VAL A 372 18.81 -11.02 4.59
N TYR A 373 19.00 -10.72 3.32
CA TYR A 373 18.37 -11.42 2.22
C TYR A 373 19.16 -12.71 1.89
N CYS A 374 18.46 -13.86 1.87
CA CYS A 374 18.99 -15.16 1.46
C CYS A 374 20.35 -15.54 2.13
N VAL A 375 20.52 -15.20 3.40
CA VAL A 375 21.74 -15.49 4.19
C VAL A 375 23.01 -14.99 3.49
N GLY A 376 22.91 -13.86 2.77
CA GLY A 376 24.02 -13.27 2.01
C GLY A 376 24.39 -14.01 0.72
N ASN A 377 23.58 -14.95 0.26
CA ASN A 377 23.85 -15.72 -0.97
C ASN A 377 22.66 -15.71 -1.97
N PRO A 378 22.34 -14.55 -2.55
CA PRO A 378 21.18 -14.35 -3.43
C PRO A 378 21.33 -15.03 -4.80
N ILE A 379 22.52 -15.51 -5.16
CA ILE A 379 22.75 -16.22 -6.43
C ILE A 379 22.29 -17.68 -6.34
N LYS A 380 22.28 -18.24 -5.13
CA LYS A 380 21.97 -19.64 -4.89
C LYS A 380 20.61 -19.85 -4.25
N HIS A 381 20.15 -18.89 -3.49
CA HIS A 381 18.93 -18.95 -2.72
C HIS A 381 17.92 -17.92 -3.20
N ILE A 382 16.66 -18.25 -3.06
CA ILE A 382 15.52 -17.37 -3.32
C ILE A 382 14.64 -17.41 -2.07
N ASP A 383 14.17 -16.27 -1.65
CA ASP A 383 13.08 -16.16 -0.68
C ASP A 383 11.74 -16.08 -1.44
N PRO A 384 10.87 -17.10 -1.38
CA PRO A 384 9.67 -17.12 -2.19
C PRO A 384 8.56 -16.18 -1.70
N ASP A 385 8.53 -15.83 -0.43
CA ASP A 385 7.41 -15.14 0.22
C ASP A 385 7.82 -14.02 1.18
N GLY A 386 9.10 -13.79 1.36
CA GLY A 386 9.63 -12.80 2.29
C GLY A 386 9.72 -13.28 3.74
N LEU A 387 9.72 -14.61 3.96
CA LEU A 387 9.79 -15.24 5.30
C LEU A 387 10.97 -16.21 5.46
N SER A 388 11.90 -16.28 4.47
CA SER A 388 12.98 -17.30 4.45
C SER A 388 14.36 -16.70 4.35
#